data_f966dce3276281369089fb9746e039c6
#
_entry.id   f966dce3276281369089fb9746e039c6
#
_cell.length_a   1.000
_cell.length_b   1.000
_cell.length_c   1.000
_cell.angle_alpha   90.00
_cell.angle_beta   90.00
_cell.angle_gamma   90.00
#
_symmetry.space_group_name_H-M   'P 1'
#
loop_
_entity.id
_entity.type
_entity.pdbx_description
1 polymer ?
#
loop_
_entity_poly.entity_id
_entity_poly.type
_entity_poly.pdbx_seq_one_letter_code
_entity_poly.pdbx_strand_id
1 'polypeptide(L)'
;NTSMTDPSVAGHFYNYLRSIWKNGVPQTYGGNGYSEDPNAVRAYYMFPGTSDPVGWGTGCVPQSPWSETQPTPTQPDRRFVQSAGPFTLEAGAFNNITVGVVWARSQTGGAASSLGPLRVADDKAQALFDNCFKILDGPDAPDLTIRELDRELILYVTNPQGSNNEGENYREVDPIIPLDNGNGGPPYDREYKFQGYKIFQMKNSDASVADLDNIELARLVYQGDVPDGIGQIINYPFSETLQ
;
A
#
# COMPACT_ATOMS: atom_id res chain seq x y z
N ASN A 1 -23.49 -18.09 -21.89
CA ASN A 1 -24.34 -18.50 -20.78
C ASN A 1 -24.91 -17.26 -20.09
N THR A 2 -26.22 -17.04 -20.15
CA THR A 2 -26.90 -15.86 -19.55
C THR A 2 -26.85 -15.84 -18.02
N SER A 3 -26.52 -16.98 -17.39
CA SER A 3 -26.39 -17.10 -15.94
C SER A 3 -25.16 -16.39 -15.37
N MET A 4 -24.16 -16.08 -16.21
CA MET A 4 -22.87 -15.49 -15.84
C MET A 4 -22.76 -14.00 -16.23
N THR A 5 -23.86 -13.38 -16.64
CA THR A 5 -23.89 -11.96 -17.02
C THR A 5 -24.18 -11.07 -15.81
N ASP A 6 -24.18 -9.76 -16.01
CA ASP A 6 -24.43 -8.79 -14.96
C ASP A 6 -25.71 -9.10 -14.14
N PRO A 7 -25.66 -8.90 -12.81
CA PRO A 7 -26.82 -9.05 -11.96
C PRO A 7 -27.85 -7.94 -12.29
N SER A 8 -29.13 -8.28 -12.29
CA SER A 8 -30.21 -7.35 -12.64
C SER A 8 -31.29 -7.22 -11.57
N VAL A 9 -31.31 -8.11 -10.58
CA VAL A 9 -32.25 -8.07 -9.46
C VAL A 9 -31.53 -8.38 -8.16
N ALA A 10 -32.06 -8.00 -7.01
CA ALA A 10 -31.43 -8.18 -5.70
C ALA A 10 -30.95 -9.62 -5.43
N GLY A 11 -31.74 -10.60 -5.83
CA GLY A 11 -31.35 -12.02 -5.69
C GLY A 11 -30.11 -12.40 -6.46
N HIS A 12 -29.86 -11.78 -7.63
CA HIS A 12 -28.64 -12.03 -8.40
C HIS A 12 -27.40 -11.45 -7.70
N PHE A 13 -27.50 -10.24 -7.13
CA PHE A 13 -26.41 -9.65 -6.33
C PHE A 13 -26.11 -10.52 -5.11
N TYR A 14 -27.13 -10.93 -4.38
CA TYR A 14 -26.96 -11.79 -3.22
C TYR A 14 -26.32 -13.14 -3.57
N ASN A 15 -26.71 -13.74 -4.69
CA ASN A 15 -26.07 -14.96 -5.17
C ASN A 15 -24.58 -14.74 -5.48
N TYR A 16 -24.22 -13.68 -6.18
CA TYR A 16 -22.82 -13.37 -6.51
C TYR A 16 -21.97 -13.12 -5.26
N LEU A 17 -22.50 -12.43 -4.25
CA LEU A 17 -21.83 -12.26 -2.97
C LEU A 17 -21.54 -13.59 -2.26
N ARG A 18 -22.26 -14.65 -2.60
CA ARG A 18 -22.11 -16.01 -2.06
C ARG A 18 -21.39 -16.98 -3.01
N SER A 19 -20.76 -16.46 -4.06
CA SER A 19 -20.14 -17.27 -5.12
C SER A 19 -21.11 -18.27 -5.76
N ILE A 20 -22.31 -17.79 -6.09
CA ILE A 20 -23.37 -18.52 -6.77
C ILE A 20 -23.77 -17.73 -8.00
N TRP A 21 -23.92 -18.39 -9.14
CA TRP A 21 -24.40 -17.78 -10.37
C TRP A 21 -25.88 -17.39 -10.28
N LYS A 22 -26.36 -16.54 -11.20
CA LYS A 22 -27.75 -16.04 -11.20
C LYS A 22 -28.82 -17.14 -11.16
N ASN A 23 -28.53 -18.27 -11.78
CA ASN A 23 -29.43 -19.44 -11.83
C ASN A 23 -29.36 -20.35 -10.59
N GLY A 24 -28.60 -19.97 -9.55
CA GLY A 24 -28.46 -20.76 -8.33
C GLY A 24 -27.35 -21.83 -8.37
N VAL A 25 -26.66 -22.00 -9.49
CA VAL A 25 -25.52 -22.92 -9.61
C VAL A 25 -24.31 -22.31 -8.88
N PRO A 26 -23.64 -23.05 -7.99
CA PRO A 26 -22.40 -22.58 -7.36
C PRO A 26 -21.30 -22.29 -8.40
N GLN A 27 -20.45 -21.32 -8.13
CA GLN A 27 -19.22 -21.14 -8.91
C GLN A 27 -18.32 -22.35 -8.74
N THR A 28 -17.65 -22.76 -9.82
CA THR A 28 -16.79 -23.93 -9.82
C THR A 28 -15.37 -23.56 -10.25
N TYR A 29 -14.38 -24.30 -9.73
CA TYR A 29 -12.99 -24.08 -10.02
C TYR A 29 -12.64 -24.57 -11.42
N GLY A 30 -11.92 -23.74 -12.16
CA GLY A 30 -11.46 -24.07 -13.52
C GLY A 30 -12.38 -23.54 -14.62
N GLY A 31 -11.87 -23.56 -15.85
CA GLY A 31 -12.58 -23.08 -17.02
C GLY A 31 -13.08 -21.64 -16.87
N ASN A 32 -14.35 -21.44 -17.15
CA ASN A 32 -15.03 -20.15 -17.00
C ASN A 32 -15.77 -20.01 -15.65
N GLY A 33 -15.52 -20.90 -14.71
CA GLY A 33 -16.16 -20.85 -13.39
C GLY A 33 -17.57 -21.42 -13.29
N TYR A 34 -18.06 -22.10 -14.36
CA TYR A 34 -19.39 -22.67 -14.41
C TYR A 34 -19.36 -24.15 -14.79
N SER A 35 -19.95 -24.99 -13.96
CA SER A 35 -20.22 -26.39 -14.27
C SER A 35 -21.48 -26.86 -13.57
N GLU A 36 -22.27 -27.68 -14.25
CA GLU A 36 -23.40 -28.39 -13.68
C GLU A 36 -23.04 -29.80 -13.19
N ASP A 37 -21.76 -30.18 -13.32
CA ASP A 37 -21.28 -31.44 -12.77
C ASP A 37 -21.32 -31.41 -11.22
N PRO A 38 -22.05 -32.32 -10.57
CA PRO A 38 -22.14 -32.38 -9.12
C PRO A 38 -20.80 -32.67 -8.42
N ASN A 39 -19.80 -33.15 -9.16
CA ASN A 39 -18.45 -33.41 -8.64
C ASN A 39 -17.48 -32.22 -8.90
N ALA A 40 -17.94 -31.14 -9.54
CA ALA A 40 -17.09 -29.99 -9.77
C ALA A 40 -16.70 -29.31 -8.46
N VAL A 41 -15.42 -28.98 -8.33
CA VAL A 41 -14.89 -28.32 -7.13
C VAL A 41 -15.50 -26.91 -7.04
N ARG A 42 -16.12 -26.58 -5.91
CA ARG A 42 -16.65 -25.24 -5.66
C ARG A 42 -15.51 -24.21 -5.57
N ALA A 43 -15.75 -23.02 -6.14
CA ALA A 43 -14.84 -21.90 -6.04
C ALA A 43 -15.50 -20.71 -5.34
N TYR A 44 -14.79 -20.11 -4.39
CA TYR A 44 -15.16 -18.86 -3.75
C TYR A 44 -14.42 -17.66 -4.33
N TYR A 45 -13.30 -17.91 -5.03
CA TYR A 45 -12.52 -16.90 -5.75
C TYR A 45 -12.44 -17.29 -7.22
N MET A 46 -12.63 -16.30 -8.10
CA MET A 46 -12.40 -16.46 -9.52
C MET A 46 -10.93 -16.16 -9.84
N PHE A 47 -10.32 -17.01 -10.62
CA PHE A 47 -8.94 -16.83 -11.15
C PHE A 47 -7.88 -16.51 -10.09
N PRO A 48 -7.75 -17.28 -9.01
CA PRO A 48 -6.78 -17.01 -7.96
C PRO A 48 -5.32 -17.05 -8.45
N GLY A 49 -5.05 -17.66 -9.58
CA GLY A 49 -3.68 -17.88 -10.05
C GLY A 49 -2.86 -18.68 -9.02
N THR A 50 -1.83 -18.07 -8.45
CA THR A 50 -0.99 -18.62 -7.38
C THR A 50 -1.23 -17.95 -6.04
N SER A 51 -2.24 -17.08 -5.90
CA SER A 51 -2.50 -16.30 -4.69
C SER A 51 -3.24 -17.08 -3.59
N ASP A 52 -3.73 -18.28 -3.88
CA ASP A 52 -4.42 -19.15 -2.91
C ASP A 52 -3.71 -20.51 -2.78
N PRO A 53 -2.49 -20.55 -2.25
CA PRO A 53 -1.69 -21.79 -2.20
C PRO A 53 -2.27 -22.85 -1.25
N VAL A 54 -3.07 -22.44 -0.27
CA VAL A 54 -3.70 -23.36 0.70
C VAL A 54 -5.13 -23.76 0.33
N GLY A 55 -5.67 -23.19 -0.76
CA GLY A 55 -6.99 -23.54 -1.28
C GLY A 55 -8.15 -23.03 -0.43
N TRP A 56 -8.05 -21.86 0.20
CA TRP A 56 -9.17 -21.27 0.95
C TRP A 56 -10.41 -21.08 0.06
N GLY A 57 -10.19 -20.69 -1.19
CA GLY A 57 -11.24 -20.56 -2.18
C GLY A 57 -11.89 -21.87 -2.61
N THR A 58 -11.35 -23.02 -2.18
CA THR A 58 -11.81 -24.37 -2.54
C THR A 58 -11.96 -25.27 -1.33
N GLY A 59 -12.30 -24.69 -0.18
CA GLY A 59 -12.53 -25.44 1.07
C GLY A 59 -11.27 -26.04 1.68
N CYS A 60 -10.15 -25.34 1.61
CA CYS A 60 -8.83 -25.77 2.08
C CYS A 60 -8.26 -26.99 1.32
N VAL A 61 -8.63 -27.14 0.06
CA VAL A 61 -8.07 -28.16 -0.82
C VAL A 61 -7.29 -27.47 -1.94
N PRO A 62 -5.94 -27.47 -1.90
CA PRO A 62 -5.12 -26.83 -2.91
C PRO A 62 -5.45 -27.32 -4.33
N GLN A 63 -5.52 -26.41 -5.28
CA GLN A 63 -5.81 -26.68 -6.67
C GLN A 63 -4.64 -26.23 -7.57
N SER A 64 -4.57 -26.74 -8.79
CA SER A 64 -3.64 -26.21 -9.79
C SER A 64 -3.95 -24.75 -10.08
N PRO A 65 -2.94 -23.90 -10.38
CA PRO A 65 -3.17 -22.50 -10.69
C PRO A 65 -4.22 -22.29 -11.79
N TRP A 66 -5.18 -21.43 -11.53
CA TRP A 66 -6.25 -21.08 -12.44
C TRP A 66 -6.29 -19.59 -12.67
N SER A 67 -6.06 -19.16 -13.88
CA SER A 67 -6.00 -17.75 -14.25
C SER A 67 -6.72 -17.49 -15.56
N GLU A 68 -7.15 -16.27 -15.79
CA GLU A 68 -7.71 -15.83 -17.07
C GLU A 68 -6.59 -15.48 -18.07
N THR A 69 -5.69 -16.42 -18.34
CA THR A 69 -4.58 -16.22 -19.28
C THR A 69 -4.92 -16.55 -20.72
N GLN A 70 -6.05 -17.20 -20.94
CA GLN A 70 -6.50 -17.50 -22.30
C GLN A 70 -6.99 -16.20 -22.96
N PRO A 71 -6.48 -15.84 -24.13
CA PRO A 71 -7.01 -14.73 -24.89
C PRO A 71 -8.41 -15.10 -25.36
N THR A 72 -9.42 -14.88 -24.55
CA THR A 72 -10.77 -14.81 -25.05
C THR A 72 -10.83 -13.54 -25.89
N PRO A 73 -11.05 -13.65 -27.19
CA PRO A 73 -11.17 -12.46 -28.00
C PRO A 73 -12.33 -11.64 -27.48
N THR A 74 -12.05 -10.37 -27.15
CA THR A 74 -13.03 -9.32 -26.97
C THR A 74 -14.00 -9.45 -25.79
N GLN A 75 -13.50 -9.35 -24.58
CA GLN A 75 -14.34 -8.80 -23.51
C GLN A 75 -13.69 -7.52 -22.99
N PRO A 76 -14.14 -6.37 -23.44
CA PRO A 76 -13.53 -5.07 -23.10
C PRO A 76 -13.77 -4.62 -21.65
N ASP A 77 -14.78 -5.18 -20.98
CA ASP A 77 -15.22 -4.80 -19.63
C ASP A 77 -15.10 -5.99 -18.68
N ARG A 78 -14.39 -5.81 -17.58
CA ARG A 78 -14.27 -6.77 -16.48
C ARG A 78 -14.86 -6.16 -15.24
N ARG A 79 -15.83 -6.86 -14.63
CA ARG A 79 -16.48 -6.47 -13.40
C ARG A 79 -16.34 -7.58 -12.39
N PHE A 80 -16.16 -7.22 -11.13
CA PHE A 80 -16.10 -8.18 -10.05
C PHE A 80 -16.98 -7.75 -8.89
N VAL A 81 -17.34 -8.72 -8.06
CA VAL A 81 -18.02 -8.53 -6.79
C VAL A 81 -17.11 -9.08 -5.71
N GLN A 82 -16.92 -8.30 -4.67
CA GLN A 82 -16.18 -8.71 -3.47
C GLN A 82 -17.12 -8.71 -2.29
N SER A 83 -17.01 -9.69 -1.41
CA SER A 83 -17.84 -9.81 -0.21
C SER A 83 -17.02 -10.15 1.01
N ALA A 84 -17.51 -9.70 2.17
CA ALA A 84 -17.04 -10.11 3.48
C ALA A 84 -18.22 -10.76 4.23
N GLY A 85 -17.97 -11.88 4.91
CA GLY A 85 -19.03 -12.62 5.63
C GLY A 85 -19.03 -14.12 5.30
N PRO A 86 -20.08 -14.85 5.67
CA PRO A 86 -21.35 -14.36 6.21
C PRO A 86 -21.24 -13.91 7.68
N PHE A 87 -22.05 -12.92 8.07
CA PHE A 87 -22.21 -12.50 9.46
C PHE A 87 -23.69 -12.21 9.76
N THR A 88 -24.05 -12.30 11.04
CA THR A 88 -25.38 -11.90 11.50
C THR A 88 -25.33 -10.50 12.04
N LEU A 89 -26.23 -9.63 11.58
CA LEU A 89 -26.42 -8.28 12.10
C LEU A 89 -27.67 -8.28 12.98
N GLU A 90 -27.46 -8.15 14.28
CA GLU A 90 -28.56 -8.06 15.24
C GLU A 90 -29.32 -6.72 15.10
N ALA A 91 -30.56 -6.69 15.54
CA ALA A 91 -31.36 -5.48 15.49
C ALA A 91 -30.71 -4.35 16.30
N GLY A 92 -30.43 -3.20 15.65
CA GLY A 92 -29.76 -2.06 16.25
C GLY A 92 -28.23 -2.14 16.28
N ALA A 93 -27.63 -3.25 15.86
CA ALA A 93 -26.19 -3.38 15.69
C ALA A 93 -25.71 -2.76 14.37
N PHE A 94 -24.44 -2.43 14.31
CA PHE A 94 -23.77 -1.97 13.08
C PHE A 94 -22.46 -2.73 12.87
N ASN A 95 -22.03 -2.80 11.64
CA ASN A 95 -20.73 -3.34 11.26
C ASN A 95 -20.03 -2.37 10.30
N ASN A 96 -18.74 -2.15 10.50
CA ASN A 96 -17.92 -1.31 9.64
C ASN A 96 -17.07 -2.22 8.74
N ILE A 97 -17.17 -2.00 7.44
CA ILE A 97 -16.33 -2.68 6.46
C ILE A 97 -15.50 -1.62 5.76
N THR A 98 -14.17 -1.73 5.88
CA THR A 98 -13.24 -0.87 5.17
C THR A 98 -12.86 -1.53 3.85
N VAL A 99 -12.94 -0.79 2.76
CA VAL A 99 -12.58 -1.24 1.41
C VAL A 99 -11.42 -0.38 0.93
N GLY A 100 -10.31 -1.02 0.58
CA GLY A 100 -9.19 -0.41 -0.11
C GLY A 100 -9.27 -0.66 -1.62
N VAL A 101 -8.86 0.32 -2.42
CA VAL A 101 -8.66 0.17 -3.86
C VAL A 101 -7.23 0.52 -4.17
N VAL A 102 -6.45 -0.47 -4.56
CA VAL A 102 -5.05 -0.31 -4.95
C VAL A 102 -4.90 -0.38 -6.46
N TRP A 103 -3.94 0.36 -6.97
CA TRP A 103 -3.62 0.37 -8.39
C TRP A 103 -2.12 0.34 -8.58
N ALA A 104 -1.67 -0.51 -9.50
CA ALA A 104 -0.28 -0.54 -9.93
C ALA A 104 -0.19 -0.95 -11.40
N ARG A 105 0.83 -0.47 -12.08
CA ARG A 105 1.10 -0.77 -13.50
C ARG A 105 2.58 -0.98 -13.73
N SER A 106 2.94 -2.10 -14.34
CA SER A 106 4.28 -2.30 -14.90
C SER A 106 4.46 -1.43 -16.15
N GLN A 107 5.64 -0.85 -16.29
CA GLN A 107 5.98 -0.04 -17.47
C GLN A 107 6.36 -0.92 -18.68
N THR A 108 6.71 -2.16 -18.45
CA THR A 108 7.15 -3.12 -19.46
C THR A 108 6.39 -4.42 -19.34
N GLY A 109 6.31 -5.19 -20.43
CA GLY A 109 5.60 -6.47 -20.45
C GLY A 109 4.10 -6.34 -20.74
N GLY A 110 3.38 -7.46 -20.62
CA GLY A 110 1.93 -7.55 -20.84
C GLY A 110 1.12 -7.26 -19.56
N ALA A 111 -0.20 -7.49 -19.62
CA ALA A 111 -1.11 -7.26 -18.51
C ALA A 111 -0.71 -8.02 -17.22
N ALA A 112 -0.21 -9.25 -17.37
CA ALA A 112 0.22 -10.07 -16.24
C ALA A 112 1.43 -9.51 -15.48
N SER A 113 2.28 -8.69 -16.10
CA SER A 113 3.45 -8.10 -15.45
C SER A 113 3.09 -7.05 -14.38
N SER A 114 1.86 -6.55 -14.40
CA SER A 114 1.35 -5.65 -13.33
C SER A 114 0.95 -6.37 -12.03
N LEU A 115 0.87 -7.71 -12.03
CA LEU A 115 0.44 -8.47 -10.84
C LEU A 115 1.44 -8.37 -9.69
N GLY A 116 2.75 -8.40 -9.96
CA GLY A 116 3.79 -8.22 -8.95
C GLY A 116 3.67 -6.86 -8.25
N PRO A 117 3.79 -5.74 -8.99
CA PRO A 117 3.59 -4.41 -8.44
C PRO A 117 2.25 -4.22 -7.71
N LEU A 118 1.17 -4.83 -8.21
CA LEU A 118 -0.14 -4.75 -7.57
C LEU A 118 -0.16 -5.45 -6.20
N ARG A 119 0.46 -6.62 -6.07
CA ARG A 119 0.58 -7.31 -4.77
C ARG A 119 1.33 -6.48 -3.75
N VAL A 120 2.44 -5.87 -4.16
CA VAL A 120 3.19 -4.97 -3.27
C VAL A 120 2.35 -3.76 -2.84
N ALA A 121 1.55 -3.20 -3.74
CA ALA A 121 0.64 -2.10 -3.40
C ALA A 121 -0.45 -2.56 -2.42
N ASP A 122 -0.96 -3.78 -2.59
CA ASP A 122 -1.96 -4.40 -1.71
C ASP A 122 -1.38 -4.66 -0.31
N ASP A 123 -0.20 -5.26 -0.23
CA ASP A 123 0.50 -5.49 1.05
C ASP A 123 0.75 -4.19 1.82
N LYS A 124 1.10 -3.10 1.12
CA LYS A 124 1.25 -1.78 1.73
C LYS A 124 -0.09 -1.22 2.24
N ALA A 125 -1.16 -1.39 1.48
CA ALA A 125 -2.49 -0.96 1.90
C ALA A 125 -2.97 -1.76 3.11
N GLN A 126 -2.71 -3.07 3.16
CA GLN A 126 -3.00 -3.92 4.31
C GLN A 126 -2.19 -3.50 5.54
N ALA A 127 -0.89 -3.27 5.39
CA ALA A 127 -0.04 -2.80 6.49
C ALA A 127 -0.50 -1.45 7.05
N LEU A 128 -0.94 -0.53 6.19
CA LEU A 128 -1.51 0.75 6.61
C LEU A 128 -2.80 0.55 7.42
N PHE A 129 -3.69 -0.35 6.97
CA PHE A 129 -4.91 -0.70 7.70
C PHE A 129 -4.59 -1.33 9.07
N ASP A 130 -3.67 -2.29 9.12
CA ASP A 130 -3.27 -2.99 10.34
C ASP A 130 -2.64 -2.06 11.39
N ASN A 131 -2.06 -0.95 10.92
CA ASN A 131 -1.53 0.12 11.76
C ASN A 131 -2.52 1.28 11.98
N CYS A 132 -3.83 1.02 11.85
CA CYS A 132 -4.89 2.00 12.08
C CYS A 132 -4.72 3.29 11.25
N PHE A 133 -4.23 3.17 10.02
CA PHE A 133 -3.93 4.29 9.11
C PHE A 133 -2.90 5.29 9.66
N LYS A 134 -2.06 4.85 10.58
CA LYS A 134 -0.95 5.69 11.04
C LYS A 134 0.05 5.87 9.89
N ILE A 135 0.18 7.10 9.44
CA ILE A 135 1.18 7.52 8.45
C ILE A 135 2.41 7.99 9.23
N LEU A 136 3.60 7.76 8.67
CA LEU A 136 4.82 8.33 9.22
C LEU A 136 4.67 9.85 9.33
N ASP A 137 4.89 10.35 10.53
CA ASP A 137 4.93 11.78 10.81
C ASP A 137 6.39 12.21 10.85
N GLY A 138 6.77 13.17 10.01
CA GLY A 138 8.11 13.71 10.02
C GLY A 138 8.41 14.49 11.30
N PRO A 139 9.68 14.84 11.55
CA PRO A 139 9.99 15.73 12.66
C PRO A 139 9.32 17.09 12.49
N ASP A 140 8.74 17.60 13.54
CA ASP A 140 8.18 18.95 13.56
C ASP A 140 9.25 19.97 13.18
N ALA A 141 8.87 20.99 12.44
CA ALA A 141 9.78 22.05 12.06
C ALA A 141 10.29 22.81 13.29
N PRO A 142 11.59 23.09 13.38
CA PRO A 142 12.12 23.88 14.47
C PRO A 142 11.72 25.37 14.34
N ASP A 143 11.70 26.07 15.45
CA ASP A 143 11.60 27.52 15.47
C ASP A 143 12.94 28.15 15.08
N LEU A 144 12.90 29.16 14.21
CA LEU A 144 14.05 29.91 13.78
C LEU A 144 13.96 31.35 14.32
N THR A 145 14.86 31.71 15.23
CA THR A 145 15.02 33.09 15.68
C THR A 145 16.25 33.72 15.04
N ILE A 146 16.08 34.85 14.39
CA ILE A 146 17.15 35.59 13.69
C ILE A 146 17.50 36.83 14.51
N ARG A 147 18.80 37.02 14.77
CA ARG A 147 19.34 38.25 15.31
C ARG A 147 20.30 38.87 14.32
N GLU A 148 20.03 40.12 13.97
CA GLU A 148 20.88 40.89 13.07
C GLU A 148 22.02 41.55 13.82
N LEU A 149 23.22 41.46 13.25
CA LEU A 149 24.40 42.23 13.61
C LEU A 149 24.80 43.07 12.38
N ASP A 150 25.81 43.93 12.52
CA ASP A 150 26.20 44.90 11.47
C ASP A 150 26.38 44.28 10.06
N ARG A 151 27.01 43.11 9.99
CA ARG A 151 27.25 42.38 8.72
C ARG A 151 27.04 40.87 8.83
N GLU A 152 26.44 40.42 9.88
CA GLU A 152 26.25 39.02 10.21
C GLU A 152 24.84 38.79 10.75
N LEU A 153 24.36 37.54 10.59
CA LEU A 153 23.13 37.08 11.19
C LEU A 153 23.45 35.95 12.16
N ILE A 154 22.89 36.02 13.34
CA ILE A 154 22.90 34.90 14.28
C ILE A 154 21.55 34.19 14.15
N LEU A 155 21.60 32.90 13.83
CA LEU A 155 20.43 32.04 13.71
C LEU A 155 20.37 31.12 14.92
N TYR A 156 19.27 31.17 15.65
CA TYR A 156 18.94 30.23 16.73
C TYR A 156 17.90 29.26 16.21
N VAL A 157 18.25 27.98 16.18
CA VAL A 157 17.34 26.89 15.83
C VAL A 157 16.97 26.17 17.11
N THR A 158 15.68 26.13 17.44
CA THR A 158 15.18 25.51 18.69
C THR A 158 13.96 24.65 18.37
N ASN A 159 13.89 23.46 18.96
CA ASN A 159 12.70 22.64 18.87
C ASN A 159 11.71 23.05 19.97
N PRO A 160 10.45 23.35 19.64
CA PRO A 160 9.44 23.73 20.63
C PRO A 160 9.20 22.65 21.66
N GLN A 161 8.89 23.07 22.87
CA GLN A 161 8.45 22.14 23.91
C GLN A 161 7.14 21.46 23.48
N GLY A 162 7.09 20.13 23.62
CA GLY A 162 5.94 19.32 23.22
C GLY A 162 5.91 18.95 21.73
N SER A 163 6.90 19.38 20.92
CA SER A 163 7.07 18.88 19.56
C SER A 163 7.56 17.42 19.57
N ASN A 164 7.28 16.69 18.49
CA ASN A 164 7.78 15.32 18.35
C ASN A 164 9.32 15.25 18.23
N ASN A 165 9.98 16.40 18.03
CA ASN A 165 11.44 16.53 17.96
C ASN A 165 11.99 17.37 19.12
N GLU A 166 11.30 17.49 20.25
CA GLU A 166 11.82 18.17 21.43
C GLU A 166 13.14 17.52 21.87
N GLY A 167 14.17 18.36 22.03
CA GLY A 167 15.52 17.88 22.40
C GLY A 167 16.20 17.00 21.37
N GLU A 168 15.81 17.09 20.09
CA GLU A 168 16.36 16.30 18.98
C GLU A 168 16.11 14.78 19.14
N ASN A 169 15.02 14.41 19.80
CA ASN A 169 14.68 13.02 20.11
C ASN A 169 13.64 12.41 19.18
N TYR A 170 13.43 12.99 17.99
CA TYR A 170 12.50 12.42 17.03
C TYR A 170 12.83 10.97 16.73
N ARG A 171 11.81 10.12 16.84
CA ARG A 171 11.84 8.71 16.48
C ARG A 171 10.47 8.28 15.96
N GLU A 172 10.44 7.63 14.81
CA GLU A 172 9.21 7.09 14.23
C GLU A 172 9.48 5.71 13.63
N VAL A 173 8.62 4.75 13.94
CA VAL A 173 8.74 3.39 13.42
C VAL A 173 7.92 3.26 12.15
N ASP A 174 8.56 2.87 11.06
CA ASP A 174 7.87 2.56 9.81
C ASP A 174 7.22 1.16 9.89
N PRO A 175 5.88 1.09 9.93
CA PRO A 175 5.17 -0.18 10.01
C PRO A 175 5.26 -1.00 8.71
N ILE A 176 5.61 -0.36 7.58
CA ILE A 176 5.66 -0.99 6.26
C ILE A 176 6.97 -1.76 6.06
N ILE A 177 8.04 -1.37 6.75
CA ILE A 177 9.30 -2.11 6.68
C ILE A 177 9.14 -3.44 7.42
N PRO A 178 9.36 -4.60 6.76
CA PRO A 178 9.24 -5.90 7.41
C PRO A 178 10.29 -6.07 8.52
N LEU A 179 9.94 -6.83 9.57
CA LEU A 179 10.86 -7.16 10.65
C LEU A 179 11.98 -8.10 10.21
N ASP A 180 11.69 -8.98 9.27
CA ASP A 180 12.64 -9.98 8.76
C ASP A 180 13.04 -9.60 7.33
N ASN A 181 14.33 -9.69 7.04
CA ASN A 181 14.86 -9.49 5.69
C ASN A 181 14.67 -10.70 4.75
N GLY A 182 14.07 -11.80 5.25
CA GLY A 182 13.78 -13.00 4.48
C GLY A 182 15.01 -13.87 4.12
N ASN A 183 16.24 -13.42 4.40
CA ASN A 183 17.48 -14.07 3.99
C ASN A 183 18.37 -14.52 5.16
N GLY A 184 17.85 -14.52 6.40
CA GLY A 184 18.61 -14.90 7.60
C GLY A 184 19.68 -13.90 8.01
N GLY A 185 19.67 -12.69 7.46
CA GLY A 185 20.51 -11.56 7.87
C GLY A 185 19.93 -10.81 9.09
N PRO A 186 20.61 -9.76 9.55
CA PRO A 186 20.07 -8.94 10.64
C PRO A 186 18.73 -8.31 10.24
N PRO A 187 17.82 -8.11 11.21
CA PRO A 187 16.53 -7.45 10.95
C PRO A 187 16.78 -6.05 10.38
N TYR A 188 15.84 -5.58 9.56
CA TYR A 188 15.87 -4.20 9.07
C TYR A 188 15.68 -3.22 10.22
N ASP A 189 16.44 -2.10 10.20
CA ASP A 189 16.11 -0.95 11.03
C ASP A 189 14.83 -0.31 10.49
N ARG A 190 13.81 -0.27 11.31
CA ARG A 190 12.48 0.27 10.99
C ARG A 190 12.29 1.67 11.55
N GLU A 191 13.27 2.20 12.25
CA GLU A 191 13.14 3.42 13.02
C GLU A 191 13.82 4.58 12.30
N TYR A 192 13.02 5.58 11.92
CA TYR A 192 13.53 6.88 11.52
C TYR A 192 13.90 7.68 12.76
N LYS A 193 15.08 8.29 12.73
CA LYS A 193 15.64 9.09 13.82
C LYS A 193 16.03 10.46 13.31
N PHE A 194 16.03 11.43 14.19
CA PHE A 194 16.56 12.74 13.87
C PHE A 194 18.04 12.64 13.42
N GLN A 195 18.36 13.27 12.28
CA GLN A 195 19.69 13.17 11.67
C GLN A 195 20.40 14.51 11.55
N GLY A 196 19.73 15.63 11.85
CA GLY A 196 20.33 16.93 11.80
C GLY A 196 19.51 17.99 11.10
N TYR A 197 20.15 19.11 10.78
CA TYR A 197 19.53 20.27 10.15
C TYR A 197 20.18 20.65 8.84
N LYS A 198 19.36 21.10 7.91
CA LYS A 198 19.79 21.85 6.73
C LYS A 198 19.11 23.22 6.75
N ILE A 199 19.91 24.27 6.58
CA ILE A 199 19.40 25.65 6.51
C ILE A 199 19.62 26.16 5.11
N PHE A 200 18.56 26.63 4.49
CA PHE A 200 18.59 27.20 3.16
C PHE A 200 18.27 28.68 3.18
N GLN A 201 19.00 29.46 2.44
CA GLN A 201 18.66 30.83 2.12
C GLN A 201 17.85 30.84 0.82
N MET A 202 16.61 31.33 0.91
CA MET A 202 15.73 31.46 -0.24
C MET A 202 15.97 32.80 -0.92
N LYS A 203 15.81 32.87 -2.26
CA LYS A 203 16.02 34.06 -3.06
C LYS A 203 14.98 35.14 -2.79
N ASN A 204 13.74 34.74 -2.57
CA ASN A 204 12.61 35.59 -2.30
C ASN A 204 11.51 34.84 -1.53
N SER A 205 10.43 35.52 -1.19
CA SER A 205 9.29 34.94 -0.47
C SER A 205 8.43 33.97 -1.29
N ASP A 206 8.61 33.92 -2.59
CA ASP A 206 7.82 33.07 -3.49
C ASP A 206 8.43 31.68 -3.62
N ALA A 207 9.72 31.54 -3.28
CA ALA A 207 10.39 30.25 -3.25
C ALA A 207 9.93 29.39 -2.08
N SER A 208 9.76 28.11 -2.32
CA SER A 208 9.17 27.13 -1.39
C SER A 208 10.09 25.92 -1.17
N VAL A 209 9.67 25.00 -0.31
CA VAL A 209 10.38 23.73 -0.07
C VAL A 209 10.55 22.92 -1.35
N ALA A 210 9.65 23.04 -2.31
CA ALA A 210 9.75 22.38 -3.61
C ALA A 210 10.92 22.89 -4.47
N ASP A 211 11.48 24.06 -4.13
CA ASP A 211 12.55 24.71 -4.89
C ASP A 211 13.94 24.44 -4.30
N LEU A 212 14.07 23.64 -3.25
CA LEU A 212 15.34 23.39 -2.55
C LEU A 212 16.44 22.82 -3.44
N ASP A 213 16.08 22.07 -4.48
CA ASP A 213 17.04 21.53 -5.46
C ASP A 213 17.41 22.52 -6.58
N ASN A 214 16.74 23.69 -6.62
CA ASN A 214 17.02 24.71 -7.60
C ASN A 214 18.00 25.76 -7.04
N ILE A 215 19.27 25.65 -7.42
CA ILE A 215 20.33 26.53 -6.94
C ILE A 215 20.10 28.03 -7.23
N GLU A 216 19.25 28.37 -8.20
CA GLU A 216 18.89 29.75 -8.51
C GLU A 216 17.87 30.34 -7.54
N LEU A 217 17.13 29.49 -6.83
CA LEU A 217 16.06 29.86 -5.90
C LEU A 217 16.39 29.58 -4.45
N ALA A 218 17.18 28.54 -4.17
CA ALA A 218 17.55 28.12 -2.83
C ALA A 218 19.06 27.82 -2.74
N ARG A 219 19.70 28.34 -1.70
CA ARG A 219 21.11 28.11 -1.42
C ARG A 219 21.24 27.45 -0.06
N LEU A 220 21.87 26.24 -0.01
CA LEU A 220 22.26 25.62 1.24
C LEU A 220 23.35 26.46 1.91
N VAL A 221 23.08 26.95 3.11
CA VAL A 221 24.02 27.79 3.88
C VAL A 221 24.61 27.07 5.08
N TYR A 222 23.92 26.05 5.59
CA TYR A 222 24.40 25.22 6.69
C TYR A 222 23.83 23.80 6.58
N GLN A 223 24.66 22.82 6.93
CA GLN A 223 24.25 21.44 7.15
C GLN A 223 24.98 20.93 8.41
N GLY A 224 24.23 20.49 9.39
CA GLY A 224 24.71 19.81 10.58
C GLY A 224 24.15 18.40 10.60
N ASP A 225 24.98 17.44 10.95
CA ASP A 225 24.68 16.03 11.04
C ASP A 225 24.86 15.52 12.45
N VAL A 226 24.04 14.57 12.89
CA VAL A 226 24.19 13.91 14.18
C VAL A 226 25.34 12.89 14.07
N PRO A 227 26.35 12.92 14.98
CA PRO A 227 27.50 12.02 14.89
C PRO A 227 27.16 10.60 15.40
N ASP A 228 26.25 9.92 14.71
CA ASP A 228 25.81 8.57 15.05
C ASP A 228 26.41 7.47 14.17
N GLY A 229 27.30 7.84 13.24
CA GLY A 229 27.94 6.93 12.30
C GLY A 229 27.09 6.62 11.06
N ILE A 230 25.92 7.21 10.92
CA ILE A 230 25.05 7.09 9.74
C ILE A 230 25.35 8.25 8.80
N GLY A 231 26.24 8.03 7.82
CA GLY A 231 26.61 9.06 6.83
C GLY A 231 25.69 9.12 5.61
N GLN A 232 24.80 8.14 5.44
CA GLN A 232 23.90 8.08 4.29
C GLN A 232 22.63 7.31 4.64
N ILE A 233 21.48 7.90 4.37
CA ILE A 233 20.18 7.21 4.41
C ILE A 233 19.86 6.76 2.99
N ILE A 234 19.64 5.47 2.79
CA ILE A 234 19.27 4.90 1.51
C ILE A 234 17.77 4.55 1.58
N ASN A 235 16.98 5.29 0.83
CA ASN A 235 15.59 4.92 0.59
C ASN A 235 15.54 3.99 -0.63
N TYR A 236 15.11 2.75 -0.44
CA TYR A 236 14.92 1.81 -1.54
C TYR A 236 13.55 2.01 -2.18
N PRO A 237 13.45 2.70 -3.32
CA PRO A 237 12.23 2.64 -4.08
C PRO A 237 12.03 1.17 -4.51
N PHE A 238 10.77 0.72 -4.52
CA PHE A 238 10.45 -0.60 -5.03
C PHE A 238 11.10 -0.79 -6.42
N SER A 239 11.89 -1.84 -6.56
CA SER A 239 12.52 -2.23 -7.83
C SER A 239 12.16 -3.69 -8.13
N GLU A 240 11.53 -3.92 -9.27
CA GLU A 240 11.20 -5.28 -9.77
C GLU A 240 12.46 -6.14 -10.02
N THR A 241 13.64 -5.52 -10.08
CA THR A 241 14.91 -6.22 -10.36
C THR A 241 15.62 -6.74 -9.11
N LEU A 242 15.10 -6.45 -7.91
CA LEU A 242 15.68 -6.87 -6.63
C LEU A 242 14.90 -7.99 -5.94
N GLN A 243 14.04 -8.70 -6.68
CA GLN A 243 13.37 -9.93 -6.22
C GLN A 243 14.13 -11.17 -6.67
#